data_1c1a1a296cd08eec961160a5a0573b82
#
_entry.id   1c1a1a296cd08eec961160a5a0573b82
#
_cell.length_a   1.000
_cell.length_b   1.000
_cell.length_c   1.000
_cell.angle_alpha   90.00
_cell.angle_beta   90.00
_cell.angle_gamma   90.00
#
_symmetry.space_group_name_H-M   'P 1'
#
loop_
_entity.id
_entity.type
_entity.pdbx_description
1 polymer ?
#
loop_
_entity_poly.entity_id
_entity_poly.type
_entity_poly.pdbx_seq_one_letter_code
_entity_poly.pdbx_strand_id
1 'polypeptide(L)'
;MASEFIYQFGEVVLVPFPFTNQAESKKRPAVVISSPAYHTNRPDLLIMAITSQTHAALDFATFPVIDWQVAGLLKPSFAKPVLTTLEQSLVIRSMGILSPRDQLSLRQMLTQIMG
;
A
#
# COMPACT_ATOMS: atom_id res chain seq x y z
N MET A 1 21.29 -14.74 -14.32
CA MET A 1 20.62 -13.56 -14.05
C MET A 1 19.56 -13.70 -12.98
N ALA A 2 19.58 -12.83 -12.07
CA ALA A 2 18.63 -12.93 -11.01
C ALA A 2 17.24 -12.75 -11.57
N SER A 3 16.31 -13.49 -11.01
CA SER A 3 14.95 -13.29 -11.41
C SER A 3 14.52 -11.92 -10.92
N GLU A 4 13.71 -11.30 -11.71
CA GLU A 4 13.24 -10.00 -11.39
C GLU A 4 12.01 -10.14 -10.55
N PHE A 5 12.05 -9.58 -9.37
CA PHE A 5 10.88 -9.53 -8.54
C PHE A 5 10.20 -8.19 -8.81
N ILE A 6 9.04 -8.24 -9.45
CA ILE A 6 8.32 -7.04 -9.82
C ILE A 6 7.12 -6.89 -8.91
N TYR A 7 7.02 -5.75 -8.23
CA TYR A 7 5.89 -5.46 -7.38
C TYR A 7 4.62 -5.36 -8.21
N GLN A 8 3.51 -5.70 -7.59
CA GLN A 8 2.22 -5.75 -8.25
C GLN A 8 1.22 -4.83 -7.59
N PHE A 9 0.26 -4.37 -8.38
CA PHE A 9 -0.87 -3.62 -7.84
C PHE A 9 -1.54 -4.44 -6.73
N GLY A 10 -1.78 -3.80 -5.59
CA GLY A 10 -2.42 -4.49 -4.47
C GLY A 10 -1.47 -5.22 -3.55
N GLU A 11 -0.18 -5.23 -3.87
CA GLU A 11 0.79 -5.86 -2.98
C GLU A 11 0.95 -5.02 -1.73
N VAL A 12 0.98 -5.68 -0.56
CA VAL A 12 1.16 -4.99 0.71
C VAL A 12 2.63 -5.09 1.09
N VAL A 13 3.24 -3.95 1.34
CA VAL A 13 4.68 -3.85 1.62
C VAL A 13 4.91 -3.13 2.93
N LEU A 14 6.00 -3.47 3.59
CA LEU A 14 6.43 -2.77 4.80
C LEU A 14 7.43 -1.70 4.37
N VAL A 15 7.18 -0.47 4.77
CA VAL A 15 7.95 0.68 4.32
C VAL A 15 8.23 1.63 5.47
N PRO A 16 9.25 2.47 5.36
CA PRO A 16 9.44 3.56 6.32
C PRO A 16 8.34 4.61 6.10
N PHE A 17 7.69 5.04 7.18
CA PHE A 17 6.55 5.93 7.12
C PHE A 17 6.44 6.64 8.46
N PRO A 18 6.04 7.91 8.54
CA PRO A 18 5.77 8.82 7.43
C PRO A 18 7.04 9.39 6.85
N PHE A 19 6.92 10.03 5.69
CA PHE A 19 8.06 10.56 4.99
C PHE A 19 8.41 11.98 5.42
N THR A 20 7.55 12.60 6.21
CA THR A 20 7.71 14.01 6.55
C THR A 20 8.63 14.23 7.72
N ASN A 21 8.92 13.18 8.51
CA ASN A 21 9.77 13.31 9.69
C ASN A 21 10.95 12.38 9.54
N GLN A 22 12.11 12.97 9.29
CA GLN A 22 13.30 12.18 9.07
C GLN A 22 13.96 11.74 10.36
N ALA A 23 13.62 12.35 11.48
CA ALA A 23 14.26 12.01 12.73
C ALA A 23 14.00 10.56 13.09
N GLU A 24 12.78 10.09 12.86
CA GLU A 24 12.42 8.72 13.14
C GLU A 24 11.37 8.28 12.17
N SER A 25 11.71 7.35 11.32
CA SER A 25 10.71 6.72 10.51
C SER A 25 10.28 5.44 11.20
N LYS A 26 8.97 5.22 11.22
CA LYS A 26 8.42 3.98 11.71
C LYS A 26 8.18 3.06 10.54
N LYS A 27 8.18 1.76 10.82
CA LYS A 27 7.86 0.79 9.79
C LYS A 27 6.35 0.60 9.77
N ARG A 28 5.75 0.80 8.62
CA ARG A 28 4.30 0.70 8.49
C ARG A 28 3.94 0.00 7.21
N PRO A 29 2.78 -0.68 7.19
CA PRO A 29 2.33 -1.28 5.94
C PRO A 29 1.77 -0.22 5.01
N ALA A 30 1.91 -0.48 3.73
CA ALA A 30 1.32 0.33 2.67
C ALA A 30 0.95 -0.61 1.53
N VAL A 31 0.04 -0.16 0.68
CA VAL A 31 -0.37 -0.97 -0.47
C VAL A 31 0.13 -0.31 -1.75
N VAL A 32 0.66 -1.11 -2.65
CA VAL A 32 1.15 -0.66 -3.95
C VAL A 32 -0.05 -0.37 -4.83
N ILE A 33 -0.09 0.85 -5.38
CA ILE A 33 -1.20 1.27 -6.25
C ILE A 33 -0.76 1.55 -7.67
N SER A 34 0.49 1.30 -7.99
CA SER A 34 1.00 1.41 -9.34
C SER A 34 1.10 0.02 -9.98
N SER A 35 1.22 0.00 -11.30
CA SER A 35 1.18 -1.24 -12.06
C SER A 35 2.56 -1.84 -12.24
N PRO A 36 2.66 -3.14 -12.58
CA PRO A 36 3.96 -3.72 -12.91
C PRO A 36 4.66 -2.98 -14.05
N ALA A 37 3.91 -2.48 -15.03
CA ALA A 37 4.51 -1.72 -16.11
C ALA A 37 5.21 -0.47 -15.60
N TYR A 38 4.60 0.19 -14.62
CA TYR A 38 5.23 1.35 -13.98
C TYR A 38 6.51 0.94 -13.30
N HIS A 39 6.48 -0.17 -12.56
CA HIS A 39 7.63 -0.62 -11.78
C HIS A 39 8.79 -1.09 -12.66
N THR A 40 8.48 -1.56 -13.85
CA THR A 40 9.51 -1.99 -14.78
C THR A 40 10.25 -0.81 -15.37
N ASN A 41 9.57 0.32 -15.52
CA ASN A 41 10.09 1.49 -16.21
C ASN A 41 10.55 2.60 -15.27
N ARG A 42 10.25 2.51 -13.98
CA ARG A 42 10.59 3.55 -13.01
C ARG A 42 11.20 2.91 -11.78
N PRO A 43 12.11 3.62 -11.10
CA PRO A 43 12.71 3.07 -9.88
C PRO A 43 11.81 3.16 -8.66
N ASP A 44 10.67 3.80 -8.74
CA ASP A 44 9.80 4.03 -7.59
C ASP A 44 8.47 3.30 -7.73
N LEU A 45 7.75 3.27 -6.63
CA LEU A 45 6.37 2.77 -6.54
C LEU A 45 5.47 3.93 -6.15
N LEU A 46 4.19 3.80 -6.49
CA LEU A 46 3.17 4.61 -5.82
C LEU A 46 2.52 3.76 -4.76
N ILE A 47 2.38 4.32 -3.56
CA ILE A 47 1.82 3.58 -2.43
C ILE A 47 0.76 4.40 -1.71
N MET A 48 -0.13 3.67 -1.03
CA MET A 48 -1.19 4.25 -0.21
C MET A 48 -1.05 3.68 1.20
N ALA A 49 -1.22 4.52 2.21
CA ALA A 49 -1.02 4.12 3.59
C ALA A 49 -2.08 3.16 4.08
N ILE A 50 -1.67 2.26 4.98
CA ILE A 50 -2.57 1.36 5.69
C ILE A 50 -2.41 1.65 7.18
N THR A 51 -3.53 1.71 7.89
CA THR A 51 -3.54 1.99 9.32
C THR A 51 -4.46 1.01 10.03
N SER A 52 -4.12 0.69 11.28
CA SER A 52 -4.99 -0.13 12.11
C SER A 52 -5.87 0.71 13.05
N GLN A 53 -5.84 2.03 12.95
CA GLN A 53 -6.63 2.89 13.81
C GLN A 53 -8.08 2.91 13.35
N THR A 54 -8.99 2.53 14.24
CA THR A 54 -10.38 2.29 13.86
C THR A 54 -11.12 3.56 13.49
N HIS A 55 -10.75 4.70 14.04
CA HIS A 55 -11.48 5.94 13.72
C HIS A 55 -11.25 6.37 12.26
N ALA A 56 -10.26 5.82 11.60
CA ALA A 56 -10.03 6.14 10.19
C ALA A 56 -11.16 5.64 9.29
N ALA A 57 -11.97 4.69 9.77
CA ALA A 57 -13.04 4.11 8.95
C ALA A 57 -14.09 5.12 8.54
N LEU A 58 -14.17 6.26 9.24
CA LEU A 58 -15.19 7.27 8.96
C LEU A 58 -14.73 8.30 7.93
N ASP A 59 -13.48 8.24 7.52
CA ASP A 59 -12.95 9.25 6.60
C ASP A 59 -13.31 8.92 5.16
N PHE A 60 -13.44 9.98 4.36
CA PHE A 60 -13.66 9.83 2.92
C PHE A 60 -12.50 9.07 2.31
N ALA A 61 -12.81 8.18 1.36
CA ALA A 61 -11.81 7.43 0.61
C ALA A 61 -11.00 6.47 1.47
N THR A 62 -11.57 6.06 2.60
CA THR A 62 -10.96 5.06 3.48
C THR A 62 -11.80 3.80 3.40
N PHE A 63 -11.16 2.63 3.29
CA PHE A 63 -11.92 1.39 3.26
C PHE A 63 -11.24 0.33 4.11
N PRO A 64 -12.05 -0.57 4.70
CA PRO A 64 -11.48 -1.66 5.50
C PRO A 64 -10.87 -2.72 4.58
N VAL A 65 -9.73 -3.26 4.99
CA VAL A 65 -9.14 -4.40 4.31
C VAL A 65 -9.83 -5.62 4.89
N ILE A 66 -10.79 -6.17 4.15
CA ILE A 66 -11.62 -7.26 4.65
C ILE A 66 -10.78 -8.51 4.89
N ASP A 67 -9.93 -8.85 3.93
CA ASP A 67 -9.10 -10.04 4.02
C ASP A 67 -7.70 -9.67 4.46
N TRP A 68 -7.62 -8.99 5.60
CA TRP A 68 -6.34 -8.46 6.06
C TRP A 68 -5.33 -9.55 6.37
N GLN A 69 -5.79 -10.73 6.81
CA GLN A 69 -4.88 -11.84 7.10
C GLN A 69 -4.24 -12.37 5.82
N VAL A 70 -5.02 -12.48 4.75
CA VAL A 70 -4.50 -12.91 3.45
C VAL A 70 -3.46 -11.91 2.95
N ALA A 71 -3.69 -10.64 3.22
CA ALA A 71 -2.77 -9.59 2.79
C ALA A 71 -1.50 -9.51 3.63
N GLY A 72 -1.38 -10.36 4.64
CA GLY A 72 -0.18 -10.38 5.48
C GLY A 72 -0.18 -9.35 6.59
N LEU A 73 -1.30 -8.71 6.83
CA LEU A 73 -1.40 -7.74 7.92
C LEU A 73 -1.58 -8.45 9.25
N LEU A 74 -1.17 -7.79 10.33
CA LEU A 74 -1.14 -8.42 11.65
C LEU A 74 -2.43 -8.18 12.44
N LYS A 75 -3.26 -7.23 12.00
CA LYS A 75 -4.50 -6.90 12.67
C LYS A 75 -5.45 -6.24 11.68
N PRO A 76 -6.73 -6.14 12.01
CA PRO A 76 -7.68 -5.44 11.14
C PRO A 76 -7.19 -4.04 10.82
N SER A 77 -7.27 -3.67 9.55
CA SER A 77 -6.66 -2.45 9.05
C SER A 77 -7.53 -1.80 8.01
N PHE A 78 -7.22 -0.55 7.72
CA PHE A 78 -7.91 0.27 6.74
C PHE A 78 -6.89 0.88 5.80
N ALA A 79 -7.24 0.99 4.52
CA ALA A 79 -6.48 1.78 3.58
C ALA A 79 -7.03 3.20 3.61
N LYS A 80 -6.14 4.19 3.59
CA LYS A 80 -6.54 5.59 3.71
C LYS A 80 -5.84 6.42 2.65
N PRO A 81 -6.42 7.58 2.27
CA PRO A 81 -5.94 8.34 1.11
C PRO A 81 -4.69 9.17 1.40
N VAL A 82 -3.65 8.52 1.87
CA VAL A 82 -2.32 9.13 1.99
C VAL A 82 -1.47 8.43 0.95
N LEU A 83 -1.21 9.14 -0.16
CA LEU A 83 -0.52 8.58 -1.31
C LEU A 83 0.82 9.26 -1.47
N THR A 84 1.81 8.48 -1.86
CA THR A 84 3.12 9.02 -2.13
C THR A 84 3.90 8.07 -3.04
N THR A 85 5.04 8.54 -3.52
CA THR A 85 5.98 7.69 -4.22
C THR A 85 7.05 7.23 -3.24
N LEU A 86 7.63 6.06 -3.52
CA LEU A 86 8.71 5.51 -2.73
C LEU A 86 9.63 4.72 -3.63
N GLU A 87 10.93 4.93 -3.51
CA GLU A 87 11.86 4.12 -4.28
C GLU A 87 11.73 2.65 -3.89
N GLN A 88 11.75 1.78 -4.89
CA GLN A 88 11.58 0.36 -4.64
C GLN A 88 12.63 -0.17 -3.68
N SER A 89 13.83 0.39 -3.72
CA SER A 89 14.93 -0.05 -2.86
C SER A 89 14.67 0.22 -1.38
N LEU A 90 13.70 1.07 -1.06
CA LEU A 90 13.37 1.39 0.32
C LEU A 90 12.30 0.49 0.91
N VAL A 91 11.71 -0.39 0.11
CA VAL A 91 10.76 -1.38 0.63
C VAL A 91 11.51 -2.33 1.55
N ILE A 92 11.02 -2.47 2.78
CA ILE A 92 11.67 -3.32 3.76
C ILE A 92 11.39 -4.79 3.45
N ARG A 93 10.13 -5.12 3.16
CA ARG A 93 9.75 -6.45 2.69
C ARG A 93 8.34 -6.46 2.17
N SER A 94 8.02 -7.46 1.38
CA SER A 94 6.66 -7.72 0.95
C SER A 94 5.94 -8.50 2.04
N MET A 95 4.72 -8.09 2.37
CA MET A 95 3.94 -8.76 3.41
C MET A 95 2.92 -9.73 2.82
N GLY A 96 2.40 -9.42 1.64
CA GLY A 96 1.37 -10.22 1.00
C GLY A 96 0.71 -9.39 -0.09
N ILE A 97 -0.49 -9.81 -0.48
CA ILE A 97 -1.23 -9.11 -1.52
C ILE A 97 -2.70 -9.08 -1.13
N LEU A 98 -3.37 -7.98 -1.45
CA LEU A 98 -4.81 -7.86 -1.19
C LEU A 98 -5.57 -8.95 -1.93
N SER A 99 -6.65 -9.44 -1.31
CA SER A 99 -7.56 -10.37 -1.98
C SER A 99 -8.24 -9.68 -3.17
N PRO A 100 -8.84 -10.47 -4.08
CA PRO A 100 -9.53 -9.86 -5.22
C PRO A 100 -10.59 -8.84 -4.82
N ARG A 101 -11.38 -9.12 -3.77
CA ARG A 101 -12.41 -8.16 -3.38
C ARG A 101 -11.81 -6.89 -2.78
N ASP A 102 -10.71 -7.01 -2.06
CA ASP A 102 -10.05 -5.83 -1.52
C ASP A 102 -9.34 -5.04 -2.61
N GLN A 103 -8.83 -5.72 -3.64
CA GLN A 103 -8.28 -5.01 -4.79
C GLN A 103 -9.37 -4.24 -5.54
N LEU A 104 -10.56 -4.80 -5.62
CA LEU A 104 -11.67 -4.08 -6.24
C LEU A 104 -12.03 -2.83 -5.46
N SER A 105 -12.08 -2.94 -4.13
CA SER A 105 -12.30 -1.78 -3.27
C SER A 105 -11.23 -0.73 -3.48
N LEU A 106 -9.98 -1.16 -3.61
CA LEU A 106 -8.88 -0.25 -3.84
C LEU A 106 -9.06 0.51 -5.16
N ARG A 107 -9.40 -0.21 -6.24
CA ARG A 107 -9.61 0.43 -7.54
C ARG A 107 -10.75 1.43 -7.49
N GLN A 108 -11.84 1.08 -6.83
CA GLN A 108 -12.98 1.99 -6.68
C GLN A 108 -12.58 3.24 -5.90
N MET A 109 -11.78 3.05 -4.85
CA MET A 109 -11.36 4.18 -4.03
C MET A 109 -10.42 5.09 -4.81
N LEU A 110 -9.52 4.51 -5.58
CA LEU A 110 -8.61 5.31 -6.41
C LEU A 110 -9.40 6.12 -7.45
N THR A 111 -10.46 5.55 -8.00
CA THR A 111 -11.31 6.29 -8.92
C THR A 111 -11.93 7.50 -8.23
N GLN A 112 -12.38 7.34 -6.99
CA GLN A 112 -12.94 8.45 -6.26
C GLN A 112 -11.91 9.54 -5.96
N ILE A 113 -10.68 9.12 -5.66
CA ILE A 113 -9.62 10.08 -5.35
C ILE A 113 -9.14 10.80 -6.60
N MET A 114 -8.96 10.05 -7.68
CA MET A 114 -8.34 10.58 -8.89
C MET A 114 -9.33 11.19 -9.86
N GLY A 115 -10.57 10.80 -9.78
CA GLY A 115 -11.61 11.31 -10.68
C GLY A 115 -11.83 10.42 -11.90
#